data_c0bbd069a3f70223cbe049f2c6fe965c
#
_entry.id   c0bbd069a3f70223cbe049f2c6fe965c
#
_cell.length_a   1.000
_cell.length_b   1.000
_cell.length_c   1.000
_cell.angle_alpha   90.00
_cell.angle_beta   90.00
_cell.angle_gamma   90.00
#
_symmetry.space_group_name_H-M   'P 1'
#
loop_
_entity.id
_entity.type
_entity.pdbx_description
1 polymer ?
#
loop_
_entity_poly.entity_id
_entity_poly.type
_entity_poly.pdbx_seq_one_letter_code
_entity_poly.pdbx_strand_id
1 'polypeptide(L)'
;MPPNSRTDVPRPSQFGIKDFEELVIPTNDGEKLSAFYIRGPRGGRNSKCTVVMFHGNAGNIGHRLPIARMLINYIGCNVFMLEYRGYGLSTGEPDEKGITIDAQTALEYLRSRAETSKHKLVIYGQSLGGAVSVKLVSKNQHDGHIVGLILENTFLSMRSLIPSVIPPAKYLTMLCHQVWPSESILPSITEVPILFLSGLQDEIVPPSHMRKLYEMATTPTKIWKPLPGGDHNSSVLEEGYFEAISDFVSNIAGDEKS
;
A
#
# COMPACT_ATOMS: atom_id res chain seq x y z
N MET A 1 13.74 12.98 2.30
CA MET A 1 12.32 13.29 2.58
C MET A 1 12.06 14.75 2.22
N PRO A 2 10.86 15.11 1.77
CA PRO A 2 10.49 16.52 1.61
C PRO A 2 10.71 17.28 2.91
N PRO A 3 11.17 18.54 2.86
CA PRO A 3 11.28 19.37 4.06
C PRO A 3 9.97 19.38 4.84
N ASN A 4 10.05 19.35 6.15
CA ASN A 4 8.91 19.39 7.09
C ASN A 4 7.92 18.21 7.04
N SER A 5 8.19 17.13 6.28
CA SER A 5 7.26 15.98 6.20
C SER A 5 7.05 15.24 7.53
N ARG A 6 7.87 15.51 8.55
CA ARG A 6 7.68 15.02 9.93
C ARG A 6 6.92 15.99 10.84
N THR A 7 6.67 17.19 10.42
CA THR A 7 6.02 18.22 11.24
C THR A 7 4.75 18.74 10.62
N ASP A 8 4.66 18.72 9.30
CA ASP A 8 3.50 19.17 8.54
C ASP A 8 2.83 17.97 7.86
N VAL A 9 1.78 17.45 8.50
CA VAL A 9 0.95 16.36 7.99
C VAL A 9 -0.44 16.92 7.70
N PRO A 10 -0.78 17.11 6.42
CA PRO A 10 -2.12 17.57 6.02
C PRO A 10 -3.22 16.65 6.58
N ARG A 11 -4.35 17.26 6.97
CA ARG A 11 -5.47 16.55 7.60
C ARG A 11 -6.58 16.25 6.60
N PRO A 12 -7.35 15.16 6.78
CA PRO A 12 -8.45 14.83 5.89
C PRO A 12 -9.47 15.96 5.69
N SER A 13 -9.74 16.76 6.72
CA SER A 13 -10.65 17.90 6.64
C SER A 13 -10.22 18.96 5.62
N GLN A 14 -8.92 19.16 5.40
CA GLN A 14 -8.38 20.12 4.43
C GLN A 14 -8.67 19.69 2.97
N PHE A 15 -8.99 18.40 2.76
CA PHE A 15 -9.38 17.82 1.47
C PHE A 15 -10.89 17.61 1.35
N GLY A 16 -11.69 18.20 2.26
CA GLY A 16 -13.15 18.04 2.26
C GLY A 16 -13.66 16.67 2.70
N ILE A 17 -12.80 15.85 3.30
CA ILE A 17 -13.17 14.58 3.89
C ILE A 17 -13.72 14.86 5.30
N LYS A 18 -14.98 14.43 5.55
CA LYS A 18 -15.70 14.80 6.78
C LYS A 18 -15.78 13.66 7.79
N ASP A 19 -15.87 12.40 7.35
CA ASP A 19 -16.02 11.23 8.23
C ASP A 19 -14.70 10.48 8.33
N PHE A 20 -13.89 10.85 9.31
CA PHE A 20 -12.58 10.26 9.56
C PHE A 20 -12.21 10.26 11.04
N GLU A 21 -11.24 9.43 11.37
CA GLU A 21 -10.58 9.40 12.67
C GLU A 21 -9.08 9.57 12.48
N GLU A 22 -8.47 10.30 13.39
CA GLU A 22 -7.02 10.36 13.58
C GLU A 22 -6.66 9.41 14.72
N LEU A 23 -5.81 8.45 14.44
CA LEU A 23 -5.50 7.36 15.32
C LEU A 23 -4.04 7.41 15.76
N VAL A 24 -3.78 6.95 16.97
CA VAL A 24 -2.44 6.65 17.48
C VAL A 24 -2.45 5.20 17.95
N ILE A 25 -1.70 4.35 17.27
CA ILE A 25 -1.71 2.91 17.46
C ILE A 25 -0.36 2.49 18.08
N PRO A 26 -0.35 1.93 19.30
CA PRO A 26 0.88 1.44 19.92
C PRO A 26 1.32 0.13 19.26
N THR A 27 2.64 -0.02 19.06
CA THR A 27 3.25 -1.28 18.61
C THR A 27 3.74 -2.10 19.81
N ASN A 28 3.96 -3.40 19.59
CA ASN A 28 4.45 -4.31 20.63
C ASN A 28 5.85 -3.95 21.13
N ASP A 29 6.65 -3.27 20.29
CA ASP A 29 8.01 -2.86 20.60
C ASP A 29 8.12 -1.40 21.08
N GLY A 30 6.96 -0.76 21.38
CA GLY A 30 6.91 0.49 22.14
C GLY A 30 6.79 1.76 21.30
N GLU A 31 6.66 1.67 19.98
CA GLU A 31 6.43 2.83 19.12
C GLU A 31 4.95 3.24 19.09
N LYS A 32 4.69 4.48 18.65
CA LYS A 32 3.34 5.02 18.45
C LYS A 32 3.18 5.41 17.00
N LEU A 33 2.27 4.74 16.31
CA LEU A 33 2.02 4.96 14.88
C LEU A 33 0.83 5.88 14.70
N SER A 34 0.99 6.92 13.90
CA SER A 34 -0.10 7.76 13.44
C SER A 34 -0.83 7.07 12.28
N ALA A 35 -2.16 7.19 12.25
CA ALA A 35 -2.95 6.66 11.15
C ALA A 35 -4.20 7.49 10.92
N PHE A 36 -4.76 7.42 9.70
CA PHE A 36 -6.10 7.90 9.41
C PHE A 36 -7.01 6.71 9.08
N TYR A 37 -8.19 6.69 9.68
CA TYR A 37 -9.29 5.86 9.23
C TYR A 37 -10.38 6.74 8.64
N ILE A 38 -10.69 6.54 7.38
CA ILE A 38 -11.63 7.37 6.63
C ILE A 38 -12.77 6.48 6.17
N ARG A 39 -14.00 6.89 6.50
CA ARG A 39 -15.20 6.12 6.14
C ARG A 39 -15.70 6.51 4.76
N GLY A 40 -16.00 5.50 3.98
CA GLY A 40 -16.74 5.65 2.73
C GLY A 40 -18.25 5.82 2.96
N PRO A 41 -19.03 5.99 1.87
CA PRO A 41 -20.47 6.10 1.95
C PRO A 41 -21.11 4.87 2.61
N ARG A 42 -22.00 5.10 3.57
CA ARG A 42 -22.71 4.02 4.27
C ARG A 42 -23.74 3.35 3.36
N GLY A 43 -23.86 2.02 3.47
CA GLY A 43 -24.85 1.24 2.73
C GLY A 43 -24.54 1.01 1.25
N GLY A 44 -23.37 1.48 0.76
CA GLY A 44 -22.89 1.17 -0.58
C GLY A 44 -22.35 -0.27 -0.70
N ARG A 45 -22.23 -0.76 -1.94
CA ARG A 45 -21.72 -2.12 -2.25
C ARG A 45 -20.41 -2.45 -1.55
N ASN A 46 -19.50 -1.48 -1.46
CA ASN A 46 -18.16 -1.64 -0.89
C ASN A 46 -18.05 -1.07 0.54
N SER A 47 -19.15 -0.78 1.22
CA SER A 47 -19.14 -0.18 2.57
C SER A 47 -18.49 -1.06 3.64
N LYS A 48 -18.42 -2.38 3.40
CA LYS A 48 -17.70 -3.36 4.25
C LYS A 48 -16.34 -3.74 3.69
N CYS A 49 -15.78 -2.95 2.78
CA CYS A 49 -14.43 -3.08 2.27
C CYS A 49 -13.58 -1.93 2.81
N THR A 50 -12.36 -2.24 3.25
CA THR A 50 -11.36 -1.25 3.66
C THR A 50 -10.09 -1.43 2.87
N VAL A 51 -9.69 -0.39 2.14
CA VAL A 51 -8.37 -0.32 1.50
C VAL A 51 -7.35 0.12 2.54
N VAL A 52 -6.34 -0.72 2.79
CA VAL A 52 -5.23 -0.45 3.72
C VAL A 52 -4.05 0.05 2.91
N MET A 53 -3.73 1.33 3.04
CA MET A 53 -2.71 1.99 2.23
C MET A 53 -1.36 2.04 2.94
N PHE A 54 -0.34 1.55 2.23
CA PHE A 54 1.07 1.65 2.58
C PHE A 54 1.79 2.54 1.57
N HIS A 55 2.26 3.69 2.03
CA HIS A 55 2.85 4.73 1.17
C HIS A 55 4.31 4.45 0.80
N GLY A 56 4.83 5.18 -0.20
CA GLY A 56 6.23 5.12 -0.62
C GLY A 56 7.19 5.79 0.37
N ASN A 57 8.48 5.73 0.06
CA ASN A 57 9.57 6.20 0.93
C ASN A 57 9.62 7.71 1.17
N ALA A 58 8.78 8.52 0.51
CA ALA A 58 8.80 9.97 0.63
C ALA A 58 7.47 10.53 1.11
N GLY A 59 7.55 11.64 1.87
CA GLY A 59 6.37 12.35 2.37
C GLY A 59 5.77 11.71 3.61
N ASN A 60 4.45 11.84 3.72
CA ASN A 60 3.63 11.32 4.81
C ASN A 60 2.23 10.95 4.31
N ILE A 61 1.40 10.38 5.17
CA ILE A 61 0.03 9.98 4.82
C ILE A 61 -0.84 11.16 4.39
N GLY A 62 -0.61 12.36 4.90
CA GLY A 62 -1.35 13.55 4.49
C GLY A 62 -1.20 13.89 3.01
N HIS A 63 -0.02 13.64 2.43
CA HIS A 63 0.24 13.83 1.00
C HIS A 63 -0.51 12.83 0.11
N ARG A 64 -1.04 11.75 0.67
CA ARG A 64 -1.79 10.69 -0.04
C ARG A 64 -3.31 10.84 0.09
N LEU A 65 -3.79 11.86 0.82
CA LEU A 65 -5.22 12.13 0.99
C LEU A 65 -5.99 12.39 -0.31
N PRO A 66 -5.42 13.02 -1.36
CA PRO A 66 -6.09 13.10 -2.65
C PRO A 66 -6.44 11.72 -3.22
N ILE A 67 -5.54 10.75 -3.12
CA ILE A 67 -5.78 9.36 -3.58
C ILE A 67 -6.87 8.71 -2.72
N ALA A 68 -6.76 8.82 -1.40
CA ALA A 68 -7.76 8.28 -0.48
C ALA A 68 -9.16 8.85 -0.76
N ARG A 69 -9.26 10.14 -1.01
CA ARG A 69 -10.52 10.80 -1.39
C ARG A 69 -11.11 10.23 -2.68
N MET A 70 -10.29 9.97 -3.68
CA MET A 70 -10.75 9.35 -4.93
C MET A 70 -11.23 7.91 -4.70
N LEU A 71 -10.52 7.10 -3.91
CA LEU A 71 -10.93 5.75 -3.56
C LEU A 71 -12.31 5.75 -2.88
N ILE A 72 -12.52 6.66 -1.92
CA ILE A 72 -13.80 6.80 -1.20
C ILE A 72 -14.93 7.20 -2.15
N ASN A 73 -14.70 8.21 -2.98
CA ASN A 73 -15.74 8.78 -3.82
C ASN A 73 -16.06 7.90 -5.05
N TYR A 74 -15.04 7.25 -5.62
CA TYR A 74 -15.17 6.49 -6.86
C TYR A 74 -15.52 5.02 -6.61
N ILE A 75 -14.95 4.43 -5.56
CA ILE A 75 -15.10 3.00 -5.25
C ILE A 75 -16.12 2.78 -4.12
N GLY A 76 -16.29 3.75 -3.23
CA GLY A 76 -17.21 3.66 -2.11
C GLY A 76 -16.74 2.76 -0.97
N CYS A 77 -15.42 2.54 -0.86
CA CYS A 77 -14.79 1.78 0.22
C CYS A 77 -14.33 2.69 1.37
N ASN A 78 -14.01 2.10 2.51
CA ASN A 78 -13.27 2.79 3.58
C ASN A 78 -11.77 2.77 3.24
N VAL A 79 -11.03 3.71 3.81
CA VAL A 79 -9.57 3.79 3.63
C VAL A 79 -8.90 3.89 4.99
N PHE A 80 -7.94 3.03 5.23
CA PHE A 80 -7.02 3.09 6.37
C PHE A 80 -5.62 3.43 5.85
N MET A 81 -5.00 4.47 6.41
CA MET A 81 -3.69 4.96 6.00
C MET A 81 -2.75 4.90 7.18
N LEU A 82 -1.69 4.10 7.08
CA LEU A 82 -0.68 3.98 8.13
C LEU A 82 0.51 4.89 7.85
N GLU A 83 0.93 5.62 8.87
CA GLU A 83 2.24 6.30 8.92
C GLU A 83 3.24 5.37 9.60
N TYR A 84 4.29 4.96 8.89
CA TYR A 84 5.33 4.10 9.48
C TYR A 84 6.11 4.81 10.59
N ARG A 85 6.76 4.04 11.46
CA ARG A 85 7.74 4.60 12.40
C ARG A 85 8.76 5.48 11.68
N GLY A 86 9.11 6.61 12.28
CA GLY A 86 10.04 7.56 11.70
C GLY A 86 9.50 8.42 10.55
N TYR A 87 8.23 8.25 10.14
CA TYR A 87 7.53 9.09 9.17
C TYR A 87 6.45 9.92 9.86
N GLY A 88 6.11 11.08 9.27
CA GLY A 88 5.06 11.96 9.74
C GLY A 88 5.09 12.16 11.25
N LEU A 89 3.98 11.88 11.91
CA LEU A 89 3.84 12.01 13.37
C LEU A 89 4.11 10.70 14.14
N SER A 90 4.49 9.63 13.48
CA SER A 90 4.87 8.38 14.15
C SER A 90 6.23 8.50 14.82
N THR A 91 6.39 7.82 15.95
CA THR A 91 7.67 7.77 16.69
C THR A 91 8.66 6.80 16.05
N GLY A 92 9.87 6.71 16.60
CA GLY A 92 10.90 5.74 16.22
C GLY A 92 11.70 6.09 14.97
N GLU A 93 12.47 5.12 14.51
CA GLU A 93 13.30 5.21 13.32
C GLU A 93 12.96 4.09 12.34
N PRO A 94 12.90 4.39 11.02
CA PRO A 94 12.45 3.42 10.04
C PRO A 94 13.53 2.44 9.66
N ASP A 95 13.24 1.16 9.81
CA ASP A 95 14.00 0.06 9.24
C ASP A 95 13.05 -1.05 8.72
N GLU A 96 13.57 -1.99 7.97
CA GLU A 96 12.76 -3.06 7.36
C GLU A 96 12.04 -3.91 8.42
N LYS A 97 12.70 -4.21 9.55
CA LYS A 97 12.11 -5.00 10.63
C LYS A 97 10.99 -4.22 11.31
N GLY A 98 11.25 -2.98 11.68
CA GLY A 98 10.29 -2.12 12.37
C GLY A 98 9.07 -1.82 11.52
N ILE A 99 9.24 -1.44 10.25
CA ILE A 99 8.12 -1.19 9.33
C ILE A 99 7.29 -2.47 9.10
N THR A 100 7.93 -3.64 9.12
CA THR A 100 7.19 -4.92 9.06
C THR A 100 6.31 -5.13 10.29
N ILE A 101 6.79 -4.74 11.49
CA ILE A 101 5.99 -4.74 12.73
C ILE A 101 4.85 -3.74 12.63
N ASP A 102 5.12 -2.54 12.10
CA ASP A 102 4.10 -1.49 11.93
C ASP A 102 2.93 -1.97 11.05
N ALA A 103 3.24 -2.58 9.92
CA ALA A 103 2.23 -3.12 9.01
C ALA A 103 1.40 -4.23 9.67
N GLN A 104 2.04 -5.14 10.41
CA GLN A 104 1.34 -6.19 11.16
C GLN A 104 0.46 -5.59 12.25
N THR A 105 0.94 -4.59 12.98
CA THR A 105 0.18 -3.87 14.02
C THR A 105 -1.08 -3.22 13.43
N ALA A 106 -0.96 -2.60 12.24
CA ALA A 106 -2.11 -2.02 11.54
C ALA A 106 -3.18 -3.08 11.19
N LEU A 107 -2.75 -4.24 10.70
CA LEU A 107 -3.65 -5.34 10.38
C LEU A 107 -4.36 -5.87 11.62
N GLU A 108 -3.64 -6.09 12.71
CA GLU A 108 -4.19 -6.56 13.99
C GLU A 108 -5.16 -5.54 14.59
N TYR A 109 -4.83 -4.25 14.51
CA TYR A 109 -5.73 -3.17 14.93
C TYR A 109 -7.06 -3.23 14.17
N LEU A 110 -7.04 -3.35 12.84
CA LEU A 110 -8.26 -3.43 12.03
C LEU A 110 -9.08 -4.68 12.31
N ARG A 111 -8.43 -5.81 12.59
CA ARG A 111 -9.10 -7.07 12.95
C ARG A 111 -9.76 -7.02 14.34
N SER A 112 -9.13 -6.35 15.29
CA SER A 112 -9.64 -6.24 16.67
C SER A 112 -10.71 -5.18 16.83
N ARG A 113 -10.81 -4.21 15.95
CA ARG A 113 -11.76 -3.10 16.00
C ARG A 113 -13.16 -3.58 15.59
N ALA A 114 -14.17 -3.38 16.46
CA ALA A 114 -15.54 -3.83 16.22
C ALA A 114 -16.13 -3.40 14.87
N GLU A 115 -15.80 -2.19 14.40
CA GLU A 115 -16.26 -1.65 13.12
C GLU A 115 -15.67 -2.39 11.91
N THR A 116 -14.39 -2.75 11.98
CA THR A 116 -13.64 -3.28 10.84
C THR A 116 -13.34 -4.76 10.91
N SER A 117 -13.61 -5.42 12.03
CA SER A 117 -13.31 -6.85 12.25
C SER A 117 -13.97 -7.80 11.25
N LYS A 118 -15.05 -7.36 10.61
CA LYS A 118 -15.76 -8.12 9.56
C LYS A 118 -15.58 -7.53 8.16
N HIS A 119 -14.72 -6.49 8.02
CA HIS A 119 -14.45 -5.91 6.72
C HIS A 119 -13.52 -6.81 5.90
N LYS A 120 -13.78 -6.88 4.60
CA LYS A 120 -12.83 -7.38 3.61
C LYS A 120 -11.71 -6.35 3.47
N LEU A 121 -10.46 -6.76 3.58
CA LEU A 121 -9.30 -5.88 3.51
C LEU A 121 -8.63 -6.02 2.15
N VAL A 122 -8.42 -4.90 1.47
CA VAL A 122 -7.60 -4.81 0.26
C VAL A 122 -6.34 -4.07 0.61
N ILE A 123 -5.20 -4.74 0.50
CA ILE A 123 -3.91 -4.13 0.80
C ILE A 123 -3.40 -3.40 -0.44
N TYR A 124 -3.08 -2.12 -0.31
CA TYR A 124 -2.53 -1.29 -1.38
C TYR A 124 -1.17 -0.75 -0.99
N GLY A 125 -0.17 -0.96 -1.84
CA GLY A 125 1.18 -0.49 -1.61
C GLY A 125 1.83 0.14 -2.83
N GLN A 126 2.35 1.36 -2.65
CA GLN A 126 3.11 2.08 -3.66
C GLN A 126 4.60 2.04 -3.33
N SER A 127 5.45 1.73 -4.30
CA SER A 127 6.92 1.77 -4.13
C SER A 127 7.39 0.93 -2.93
N LEU A 128 8.00 1.54 -1.90
CA LEU A 128 8.33 0.88 -0.63
C LEU A 128 7.10 0.20 -0.01
N GLY A 129 5.95 0.86 -0.05
CA GLY A 129 4.69 0.31 0.45
C GLY A 129 4.28 -0.98 -0.26
N GLY A 130 4.66 -1.15 -1.52
CA GLY A 130 4.47 -2.42 -2.25
C GLY A 130 5.26 -3.57 -1.62
N ALA A 131 6.52 -3.34 -1.28
CA ALA A 131 7.36 -4.33 -0.60
C ALA A 131 6.84 -4.66 0.81
N VAL A 132 6.37 -3.65 1.56
CA VAL A 132 5.68 -3.82 2.84
C VAL A 132 4.45 -4.69 2.67
N SER A 133 3.62 -4.40 1.67
CA SER A 133 2.38 -5.11 1.36
C SER A 133 2.64 -6.58 1.01
N VAL A 134 3.64 -6.86 0.18
CA VAL A 134 4.03 -8.23 -0.18
C VAL A 134 4.40 -9.04 1.07
N LYS A 135 5.20 -8.47 1.97
CA LYS A 135 5.57 -9.13 3.24
C LYS A 135 4.37 -9.37 4.15
N LEU A 136 3.47 -8.40 4.25
CA LEU A 136 2.27 -8.51 5.08
C LEU A 136 1.33 -9.60 4.55
N VAL A 137 1.02 -9.54 3.26
CA VAL A 137 0.07 -10.48 2.62
C VAL A 137 0.60 -11.90 2.65
N SER A 138 1.88 -12.12 2.33
CA SER A 138 2.48 -13.47 2.34
C SER A 138 2.32 -14.19 3.68
N LYS A 139 2.33 -13.45 4.80
CA LYS A 139 2.18 -14.00 6.14
C LYS A 139 0.73 -14.20 6.59
N ASN A 140 -0.21 -13.47 5.99
CA ASN A 140 -1.57 -13.36 6.49
C ASN A 140 -2.65 -13.78 5.47
N GLN A 141 -2.29 -14.38 4.33
CA GLN A 141 -3.22 -14.68 3.24
C GLN A 141 -4.26 -15.78 3.59
N HIS A 142 -3.98 -16.63 4.57
CA HIS A 142 -4.80 -17.81 4.87
C HIS A 142 -5.98 -17.56 5.82
N ASP A 143 -6.12 -16.36 6.36
CA ASP A 143 -7.16 -16.07 7.36
C ASP A 143 -8.47 -15.48 6.78
N GLY A 144 -8.52 -15.29 5.46
CA GLY A 144 -9.71 -14.83 4.75
C GLY A 144 -10.05 -13.34 4.92
N HIS A 145 -9.32 -12.60 5.74
CA HIS A 145 -9.57 -11.15 5.89
C HIS A 145 -9.00 -10.34 4.73
N ILE A 146 -7.81 -10.71 4.25
CA ILE A 146 -7.17 -10.06 3.10
C ILE A 146 -7.71 -10.71 1.83
N VAL A 147 -8.48 -9.94 1.06
CA VAL A 147 -9.13 -10.42 -0.15
C VAL A 147 -8.50 -9.93 -1.45
N GLY A 148 -7.54 -8.99 -1.37
CA GLY A 148 -6.85 -8.46 -2.54
C GLY A 148 -5.57 -7.72 -2.20
N LEU A 149 -4.66 -7.68 -3.16
CA LEU A 149 -3.39 -6.93 -3.10
C LEU A 149 -3.27 -6.04 -4.32
N ILE A 150 -2.98 -4.76 -4.13
CA ILE A 150 -2.70 -3.79 -5.19
C ILE A 150 -1.26 -3.33 -5.05
N LEU A 151 -0.47 -3.53 -6.08
CA LEU A 151 0.93 -3.12 -6.14
C LEU A 151 1.09 -2.03 -7.21
N GLU A 152 1.64 -0.88 -6.81
CA GLU A 152 1.91 0.24 -7.70
C GLU A 152 3.38 0.59 -7.69
N ASN A 153 4.02 0.61 -8.88
CA ASN A 153 5.38 1.10 -9.10
C ASN A 153 6.39 0.60 -8.05
N THR A 154 6.31 -0.68 -7.69
CA THR A 154 7.18 -1.29 -6.69
C THR A 154 8.32 -2.09 -7.32
N PHE A 155 9.25 -2.54 -6.51
CA PHE A 155 10.53 -3.10 -6.93
C PHE A 155 10.71 -4.57 -6.50
N LEU A 156 11.59 -5.27 -7.20
CA LEU A 156 12.00 -6.66 -6.90
C LEU A 156 12.65 -6.78 -5.52
N SER A 157 13.66 -5.94 -5.29
CA SER A 157 14.33 -5.77 -4.01
C SER A 157 15.08 -4.43 -4.00
N MET A 158 15.40 -3.93 -2.82
CA MET A 158 16.20 -2.71 -2.70
C MET A 158 17.60 -2.92 -3.34
N ARG A 159 18.16 -4.12 -3.20
CA ARG A 159 19.44 -4.46 -3.82
C ARG A 159 19.39 -4.42 -5.35
N SER A 160 18.28 -4.84 -5.94
CA SER A 160 18.08 -4.78 -7.40
C SER A 160 17.79 -3.36 -7.90
N LEU A 161 17.19 -2.51 -7.04
CA LEU A 161 16.83 -1.13 -7.37
C LEU A 161 18.03 -0.18 -7.35
N ILE A 162 18.93 -0.30 -6.35
CA ILE A 162 20.05 0.60 -6.14
C ILE A 162 20.90 0.81 -7.42
N PRO A 163 21.27 -0.23 -8.19
CA PRO A 163 22.04 -0.06 -9.41
C PRO A 163 21.36 0.76 -10.50
N SER A 164 20.00 0.73 -10.52
CA SER A 164 19.22 1.49 -11.51
C SER A 164 19.16 2.98 -11.17
N VAL A 165 19.13 3.31 -9.87
CA VAL A 165 19.04 4.70 -9.39
C VAL A 165 20.43 5.34 -9.24
N ILE A 166 21.40 4.57 -8.76
CA ILE A 166 22.77 5.04 -8.49
C ILE A 166 23.75 4.03 -9.09
N PRO A 167 24.08 4.12 -10.41
CA PRO A 167 24.92 3.13 -11.09
C PRO A 167 26.27 2.83 -10.41
N PRO A 168 27.01 3.82 -9.84
CA PRO A 168 28.25 3.53 -9.11
C PRO A 168 28.05 2.67 -7.86
N ALA A 169 26.86 2.71 -7.24
CA ALA A 169 26.56 1.97 -6.00
C ALA A 169 26.32 0.47 -6.23
N LYS A 170 26.32 -0.02 -7.47
CA LYS A 170 26.18 -1.46 -7.79
C LYS A 170 27.16 -2.36 -7.05
N TYR A 171 28.36 -1.85 -6.75
CA TYR A 171 29.37 -2.59 -6.00
C TYR A 171 29.14 -2.62 -4.49
N LEU A 172 28.22 -1.77 -3.96
CA LEU A 172 27.90 -1.65 -2.55
C LEU A 172 26.54 -2.29 -2.17
N THR A 173 25.86 -2.90 -3.12
CA THR A 173 24.51 -3.48 -2.91
C THR A 173 24.50 -4.56 -1.83
N MET A 174 25.61 -5.30 -1.68
CA MET A 174 25.73 -6.32 -0.63
C MET A 174 25.78 -5.73 0.80
N LEU A 175 26.13 -4.46 0.94
CA LEU A 175 26.13 -3.75 2.22
C LEU A 175 24.72 -3.20 2.58
N CYS A 176 23.76 -3.32 1.67
CA CYS A 176 22.38 -2.92 1.95
C CYS A 176 21.74 -3.94 2.91
N HIS A 177 21.50 -3.51 4.15
CA HIS A 177 20.84 -4.34 5.16
C HIS A 177 19.33 -4.36 5.02
N GLN A 178 18.74 -3.32 4.40
CA GLN A 178 17.31 -3.23 4.13
C GLN A 178 17.02 -3.79 2.74
N VAL A 179 16.72 -5.07 2.67
CA VAL A 179 16.70 -5.80 1.40
C VAL A 179 15.36 -5.71 0.70
N TRP A 180 14.25 -5.78 1.46
CA TRP A 180 12.89 -5.81 0.94
C TRP A 180 12.74 -6.78 -0.24
N PRO A 181 12.91 -8.08 -0.03
CA PRO A 181 13.07 -9.07 -1.10
C PRO A 181 11.72 -9.50 -1.69
N SER A 182 10.99 -8.57 -2.31
CA SER A 182 9.66 -8.84 -2.89
C SER A 182 9.71 -9.98 -3.91
N GLU A 183 10.77 -10.05 -4.73
CA GLU A 183 10.96 -11.08 -5.74
C GLU A 183 10.96 -12.52 -5.18
N SER A 184 11.51 -12.71 -3.99
CA SER A 184 11.55 -14.04 -3.35
C SER A 184 10.30 -14.36 -2.53
N ILE A 185 9.55 -13.36 -2.10
CA ILE A 185 8.37 -13.51 -1.24
C ILE A 185 7.09 -13.61 -2.06
N LEU A 186 6.95 -12.79 -3.11
CA LEU A 186 5.73 -12.70 -3.90
C LEU A 186 5.22 -14.05 -4.44
N PRO A 187 6.09 -14.98 -4.90
CA PRO A 187 5.64 -16.30 -5.35
C PRO A 187 4.96 -17.14 -4.27
N SER A 188 5.14 -16.83 -2.99
CA SER A 188 4.45 -17.52 -1.89
C SER A 188 3.00 -17.06 -1.68
N ILE A 189 2.59 -15.96 -2.34
CA ILE A 189 1.20 -15.50 -2.29
C ILE A 189 0.40 -16.26 -3.34
N THR A 190 -0.39 -17.24 -2.89
CA THR A 190 -1.11 -18.17 -3.74
C THR A 190 -2.63 -18.03 -3.68
N GLU A 191 -3.17 -17.36 -2.66
CA GLU A 191 -4.62 -17.31 -2.41
C GLU A 191 -5.23 -15.93 -2.70
N VAL A 192 -4.42 -14.86 -2.61
CA VAL A 192 -4.89 -13.49 -2.73
C VAL A 192 -4.74 -12.98 -4.16
N PRO A 193 -5.80 -12.53 -4.83
CA PRO A 193 -5.74 -11.84 -6.12
C PRO A 193 -4.82 -10.62 -6.09
N ILE A 194 -4.11 -10.34 -7.20
CA ILE A 194 -3.16 -9.23 -7.27
C ILE A 194 -3.43 -8.35 -8.49
N LEU A 195 -3.60 -7.04 -8.26
CA LEU A 195 -3.60 -6.00 -9.30
C LEU A 195 -2.24 -5.31 -9.33
N PHE A 196 -1.62 -5.28 -10.50
CA PHE A 196 -0.35 -4.59 -10.77
C PHE A 196 -0.62 -3.31 -11.57
N LEU A 197 -0.36 -2.16 -10.98
CA LEU A 197 -0.43 -0.83 -11.60
C LEU A 197 0.99 -0.37 -11.94
N SER A 198 1.31 -0.25 -13.22
CA SER A 198 2.67 0.04 -13.64
C SER A 198 2.75 1.28 -14.52
N GLY A 199 3.34 2.35 -14.00
CA GLY A 199 3.73 3.52 -14.76
C GLY A 199 4.87 3.18 -15.72
N LEU A 200 4.63 3.35 -17.03
CA LEU A 200 5.62 2.96 -18.04
C LEU A 200 6.71 4.01 -18.24
N GLN A 201 6.58 5.18 -17.64
CA GLN A 201 7.56 6.27 -17.62
C GLN A 201 8.25 6.42 -16.25
N ASP A 202 8.14 5.39 -15.39
CA ASP A 202 8.75 5.43 -14.05
C ASP A 202 10.28 5.42 -14.15
N GLU A 203 10.89 6.55 -13.76
CA GLU A 203 12.35 6.78 -13.80
C GLU A 203 13.03 6.36 -12.49
N ILE A 204 12.25 6.18 -11.40
CA ILE A 204 12.77 5.81 -10.07
C ILE A 204 12.82 4.30 -9.94
N VAL A 205 11.69 3.63 -10.22
CA VAL A 205 11.61 2.18 -10.27
C VAL A 205 11.33 1.76 -11.71
N PRO A 206 12.32 1.29 -12.46
CA PRO A 206 12.11 0.89 -13.86
C PRO A 206 10.93 -0.07 -14.00
N PRO A 207 10.05 0.12 -15.01
CA PRO A 207 8.86 -0.72 -15.22
C PRO A 207 9.16 -2.22 -15.36
N SER A 208 10.41 -2.56 -15.69
CA SER A 208 10.87 -3.94 -15.75
C SER A 208 10.79 -4.67 -14.40
N HIS A 209 10.87 -3.94 -13.26
CA HIS A 209 10.67 -4.52 -11.93
C HIS A 209 9.24 -5.01 -11.76
N MET A 210 8.26 -4.15 -12.07
CA MET A 210 6.84 -4.51 -12.00
C MET A 210 6.50 -5.66 -12.95
N ARG A 211 7.05 -5.65 -14.18
CA ARG A 211 6.86 -6.72 -15.17
C ARG A 211 7.34 -8.07 -14.62
N LYS A 212 8.55 -8.11 -14.07
CA LYS A 212 9.10 -9.33 -13.48
C LYS A 212 8.29 -9.81 -12.27
N LEU A 213 7.85 -8.90 -11.39
CA LEU A 213 6.97 -9.27 -10.27
C LEU A 213 5.66 -9.88 -10.78
N TYR A 214 5.06 -9.31 -11.82
CA TYR A 214 3.86 -9.87 -12.45
C TYR A 214 4.11 -11.28 -13.00
N GLU A 215 5.22 -11.48 -13.70
CA GLU A 215 5.59 -12.79 -14.25
C GLU A 215 5.80 -13.85 -13.16
N MET A 216 6.44 -13.45 -12.05
CA MET A 216 6.75 -14.33 -10.91
C MET A 216 5.55 -14.64 -10.01
N ALA A 217 4.49 -13.84 -10.05
CA ALA A 217 3.30 -14.05 -9.24
C ALA A 217 2.59 -15.36 -9.63
N THR A 218 2.32 -16.20 -8.63
CA THR A 218 1.72 -17.56 -8.78
C THR A 218 0.24 -17.60 -8.45
N THR A 219 -0.32 -16.51 -7.92
CA THR A 219 -1.75 -16.40 -7.61
C THR A 219 -2.60 -16.67 -8.87
N PRO A 220 -3.76 -17.36 -8.74
CA PRO A 220 -4.59 -17.70 -9.88
C PRO A 220 -5.20 -16.49 -10.57
N THR A 221 -5.39 -15.40 -9.84
CA THR A 221 -5.94 -14.14 -10.38
C THR A 221 -4.90 -13.02 -10.24
N LYS A 222 -4.29 -12.65 -11.36
CA LYS A 222 -3.38 -11.50 -11.47
C LYS A 222 -3.75 -10.63 -12.65
N ILE A 223 -3.86 -9.34 -12.41
CA ILE A 223 -4.27 -8.34 -13.40
C ILE A 223 -3.11 -7.37 -13.63
N TRP A 224 -2.77 -7.13 -14.89
CA TRP A 224 -1.77 -6.17 -15.31
C TRP A 224 -2.45 -4.93 -15.91
N LYS A 225 -2.26 -3.77 -15.28
CA LYS A 225 -2.70 -2.47 -15.80
C LYS A 225 -1.48 -1.61 -16.10
N PRO A 226 -1.10 -1.48 -17.37
CA PRO A 226 -0.09 -0.51 -17.78
C PRO A 226 -0.69 0.89 -17.77
N LEU A 227 0.11 1.87 -17.39
CA LEU A 227 -0.20 3.30 -17.34
C LEU A 227 0.83 4.02 -18.23
N PRO A 228 0.51 4.25 -19.51
CA PRO A 228 1.52 4.60 -20.53
C PRO A 228 2.27 5.91 -20.28
N GLY A 229 1.60 6.93 -19.75
CA GLY A 229 2.20 8.22 -19.41
C GLY A 229 2.59 8.36 -17.94
N GLY A 230 2.28 7.36 -17.12
CA GLY A 230 2.52 7.41 -15.67
C GLY A 230 4.00 7.29 -15.32
N ASP A 231 4.49 8.23 -14.53
CA ASP A 231 5.78 8.14 -13.84
C ASP A 231 5.62 7.58 -12.41
N HIS A 232 6.68 7.64 -11.61
CA HIS A 232 6.67 7.09 -10.24
C HIS A 232 5.59 7.69 -9.33
N ASN A 233 5.25 8.96 -9.52
CA ASN A 233 4.34 9.70 -8.64
C ASN A 233 3.05 10.15 -9.34
N SER A 234 3.02 10.15 -10.67
CA SER A 234 1.89 10.65 -11.47
C SER A 234 1.01 9.54 -12.08
N SER A 235 1.34 8.28 -11.87
CA SER A 235 0.54 7.13 -12.36
C SER A 235 -0.94 7.24 -11.98
N VAL A 236 -1.24 7.83 -10.84
CA VAL A 236 -2.61 8.09 -10.36
C VAL A 236 -3.43 9.03 -11.25
N LEU A 237 -2.78 9.81 -12.11
CA LEU A 237 -3.43 10.74 -13.05
C LEU A 237 -3.77 10.10 -14.40
N GLU A 238 -3.29 8.88 -14.64
CA GLU A 238 -3.52 8.17 -15.89
C GLU A 238 -4.97 7.68 -16.01
N GLU A 239 -5.47 7.73 -17.23
CA GLU A 239 -6.78 7.20 -17.57
C GLU A 239 -6.89 5.71 -17.26
N GLY A 240 -7.99 5.32 -16.64
CA GLY A 240 -8.25 3.94 -16.25
C GLY A 240 -7.53 3.48 -14.98
N TYR A 241 -6.84 4.38 -14.25
CA TYR A 241 -6.21 4.04 -12.97
C TYR A 241 -7.26 3.67 -11.90
N PHE A 242 -8.21 4.56 -11.63
CA PHE A 242 -9.24 4.31 -10.63
C PHE A 242 -10.27 3.30 -11.11
N GLU A 243 -10.54 3.22 -12.40
CA GLU A 243 -11.38 2.19 -13.02
C GLU A 243 -10.82 0.79 -12.75
N ALA A 244 -9.52 0.58 -12.97
CA ALA A 244 -8.88 -0.71 -12.71
C ALA A 244 -8.97 -1.11 -11.24
N ILE A 245 -8.81 -0.16 -10.30
CA ILE A 245 -8.97 -0.43 -8.87
C ILE A 245 -10.44 -0.71 -8.54
N SER A 246 -11.37 0.05 -9.10
CA SER A 246 -12.81 -0.12 -8.87
C SER A 246 -13.29 -1.49 -9.33
N ASP A 247 -12.91 -1.89 -10.54
CA ASP A 247 -13.25 -3.20 -11.10
C ASP A 247 -12.65 -4.33 -10.26
N PHE A 248 -11.37 -4.18 -9.89
CA PHE A 248 -10.70 -5.16 -9.03
C PHE A 248 -11.40 -5.31 -7.68
N VAL A 249 -11.62 -4.22 -6.95
CA VAL A 249 -12.29 -4.23 -5.65
C VAL A 249 -13.71 -4.77 -5.75
N SER A 250 -14.46 -4.37 -6.78
CA SER A 250 -15.83 -4.82 -6.99
C SER A 250 -15.94 -6.32 -7.24
N ASN A 251 -14.96 -6.88 -7.95
CA ASN A 251 -14.92 -8.32 -8.24
C ASN A 251 -14.59 -9.16 -7.00
N ILE A 252 -13.65 -8.70 -6.17
CA ILE A 252 -13.20 -9.46 -4.99
C ILE A 252 -14.04 -9.17 -3.73
N ALA A 253 -14.66 -8.00 -3.63
CA ALA A 253 -15.54 -7.65 -2.52
C ALA A 253 -17.00 -8.12 -2.73
N GLY A 254 -17.39 -8.36 -3.98
CA GLY A 254 -18.78 -8.58 -4.41
C GLY A 254 -19.35 -9.98 -4.20
N ASP A 255 -18.60 -10.97 -3.78
CA ASP A 255 -19.10 -12.35 -3.57
C ASP A 255 -19.64 -12.60 -2.15
N GLU A 256 -20.67 -11.86 -1.74
CA GLU A 256 -21.72 -12.47 -0.92
C GLU A 256 -22.90 -12.75 -1.87
N LYS A 257 -22.91 -13.94 -2.48
CA LYS A 257 -24.16 -14.49 -3.02
C LYS A 257 -25.10 -14.66 -1.82
N SER A 258 -26.14 -13.83 -1.82
CA SER A 258 -27.37 -13.96 -0.99
C SER A 258 -27.96 -15.36 -1.07
#